data_19b6d0e7a634dadddc417adcea3a9005
#
_entry.id   19b6d0e7a634dadddc417adcea3a9005
#
_cell.length_a   1.000
_cell.length_b   1.000
_cell.length_c   1.000
_cell.angle_alpha   90.00
_cell.angle_beta   90.00
_cell.angle_gamma   90.00
#
_symmetry.space_group_name_H-M   'P 1'
#
loop_
_entity.id
_entity.type
_entity.pdbx_description
1 polymer ?
#
loop_
_entity_poly.entity_id
_entity_poly.type
_entity_poly.pdbx_seq_one_letter_code
_entity_poly.pdbx_strand_id
1 'polypeptide(L)'
;MIMYDIMTPGPTQVRENVRQARALACTNPDLDADFYDFYKETCEEISELLYTKNETLILDGEGILGLEAACATLTEKGDRVLVMDNGEYGKGFAGFVTMYGGEPVLYSTDYRNAFDVKALEEYLEKDHDFKYAALVHCDTPSGMLNDVSKLCPLL
;
A
#
# COMPACT_ATOMS: atom_id res chain seq x y z
N MET A 1 -13.04 -5.62 34.05
CA MET A 1 -12.04 -5.44 32.96
C MET A 1 -11.89 -3.95 32.76
N ILE A 2 -10.70 -3.41 32.88
CA ILE A 2 -10.44 -1.99 32.57
C ILE A 2 -10.51 -1.84 31.05
N MET A 3 -11.41 -1.01 30.54
CA MET A 3 -11.44 -0.65 29.13
C MET A 3 -10.53 0.55 28.93
N TYR A 4 -9.56 0.41 28.03
CA TYR A 4 -8.69 1.50 27.61
C TYR A 4 -9.22 2.10 26.30
N ASP A 5 -9.14 3.40 26.18
CA ASP A 5 -9.35 4.06 24.91
C ASP A 5 -8.11 3.86 24.03
N ILE A 6 -8.32 3.31 22.84
CA ILE A 6 -7.23 3.06 21.90
C ILE A 6 -6.96 4.33 21.10
N MET A 7 -5.78 4.91 21.31
CA MET A 7 -5.35 6.17 20.68
C MET A 7 -4.24 5.95 19.63
N THR A 8 -4.03 4.69 19.23
CA THR A 8 -3.06 4.35 18.19
C THR A 8 -3.62 4.58 16.79
N PRO A 9 -2.79 4.91 15.79
CA PRO A 9 -3.24 5.03 14.40
C PRO A 9 -3.67 3.68 13.77
N GLY A 10 -3.23 2.59 14.36
CA GLY A 10 -3.63 1.21 14.04
C GLY A 10 -2.91 0.20 14.92
N PRO A 11 -3.56 -0.90 15.28
CA PRO A 11 -5.02 -1.16 15.25
C PRO A 11 -5.83 -0.12 16.03
N THR A 12 -6.98 0.25 15.49
CA THR A 12 -7.88 1.24 16.09
C THR A 12 -9.03 0.56 16.83
N GLN A 13 -9.73 1.35 17.65
CA GLN A 13 -10.95 0.89 18.30
C GLN A 13 -12.08 0.71 17.27
N VAL A 14 -12.65 -0.48 17.22
CA VAL A 14 -13.73 -0.82 16.29
C VAL A 14 -15.08 -0.40 16.90
N ARG A 15 -15.89 0.31 16.12
CA ARG A 15 -17.23 0.74 16.52
C ARG A 15 -18.13 -0.46 16.79
N GLU A 16 -19.09 -0.31 17.70
CA GLU A 16 -19.99 -1.38 18.13
C GLU A 16 -20.79 -1.99 16.96
N ASN A 17 -21.32 -1.17 16.07
CA ASN A 17 -22.05 -1.66 14.90
C ASN A 17 -21.21 -2.53 13.97
N VAL A 18 -19.91 -2.23 13.82
CA VAL A 18 -18.97 -3.05 13.05
C VAL A 18 -18.70 -4.37 13.76
N ARG A 19 -18.52 -4.34 15.11
CA ARG A 19 -18.34 -5.57 15.89
C ARG A 19 -19.56 -6.48 15.80
N GLN A 20 -20.76 -5.90 15.85
CA GLN A 20 -22.01 -6.65 15.71
C GLN A 20 -22.14 -7.26 14.31
N ALA A 21 -21.82 -6.52 13.25
CA ALA A 21 -21.84 -7.03 11.88
C ALA A 21 -20.87 -8.22 11.70
N ARG A 22 -19.67 -8.16 12.29
CA ARG A 22 -18.70 -9.27 12.28
C ARG A 22 -19.15 -10.49 13.10
N ALA A 23 -20.09 -10.34 14.02
CA ALA A 23 -20.62 -11.44 14.85
C ALA A 23 -21.83 -12.15 14.20
N LEU A 24 -22.34 -11.61 13.08
CA LEU A 24 -23.43 -12.28 12.36
C LEU A 24 -22.91 -13.59 11.74
N ALA A 25 -23.79 -14.59 11.72
CA ALA A 25 -23.50 -15.81 11.02
C ALA A 25 -23.33 -15.52 9.54
N CYS A 26 -22.26 -16.01 8.97
CA CYS A 26 -22.00 -15.94 7.53
C CYS A 26 -22.23 -17.30 6.87
N THR A 27 -22.44 -17.26 5.59
CA THR A 27 -22.60 -18.41 4.72
C THR A 27 -21.24 -19.15 4.52
N ASN A 28 -21.26 -20.23 3.79
CA ASN A 28 -20.04 -20.90 3.36
C ASN A 28 -19.52 -20.18 2.09
N PRO A 29 -18.42 -19.42 2.16
CA PRO A 29 -17.94 -18.61 1.04
C PRO A 29 -17.50 -19.45 -0.17
N ASP A 30 -17.19 -20.72 0.04
CA ASP A 30 -16.71 -21.59 -1.03
C ASP A 30 -17.86 -22.20 -1.85
N LEU A 31 -19.07 -22.28 -1.29
CA LEU A 31 -20.17 -23.03 -1.87
C LEU A 31 -21.42 -22.19 -2.13
N ASP A 32 -21.58 -21.06 -1.45
CA ASP A 32 -22.79 -20.26 -1.55
C ASP A 32 -22.71 -19.25 -2.70
N ALA A 33 -23.58 -19.40 -3.69
CA ALA A 33 -23.67 -18.50 -4.83
C ALA A 33 -23.95 -17.05 -4.40
N ASP A 34 -24.81 -16.86 -3.39
CA ASP A 34 -25.14 -15.53 -2.85
C ASP A 34 -23.91 -14.81 -2.29
N PHE A 35 -22.95 -15.56 -1.72
CA PHE A 35 -21.70 -14.97 -1.25
C PHE A 35 -20.79 -14.55 -2.43
N TYR A 36 -20.77 -15.33 -3.49
CA TYR A 36 -20.03 -14.98 -4.71
C TYR A 36 -20.53 -13.64 -5.30
N ASP A 37 -21.84 -13.48 -5.40
CA ASP A 37 -22.44 -12.26 -5.94
C ASP A 37 -22.16 -11.06 -5.00
N PHE A 38 -22.29 -11.24 -3.70
CA PHE A 38 -21.93 -10.24 -2.70
C PHE A 38 -20.45 -9.82 -2.77
N TYR A 39 -19.53 -10.78 -2.90
CA TYR A 39 -18.09 -10.49 -3.01
C TYR A 39 -17.79 -9.71 -4.28
N LYS A 40 -18.38 -10.12 -5.41
CA LYS A 40 -18.23 -9.45 -6.70
C LYS A 40 -18.73 -8.01 -6.64
N GLU A 41 -19.93 -7.80 -6.13
CA GLU A 41 -20.52 -6.46 -5.97
C GLU A 41 -19.62 -5.58 -5.08
N THR A 42 -19.12 -6.11 -3.98
CA THR A 42 -18.18 -5.39 -3.10
C THR A 42 -16.90 -4.99 -3.82
N CYS A 43 -16.32 -5.88 -4.63
CA CYS A 43 -15.13 -5.58 -5.43
C CYS A 43 -15.40 -4.49 -6.49
N GLU A 44 -16.58 -4.54 -7.13
CA GLU A 44 -17.03 -3.53 -8.10
C GLU A 44 -17.18 -2.16 -7.43
N GLU A 45 -17.82 -2.07 -6.25
CA GLU A 45 -17.95 -0.83 -5.47
C GLU A 45 -16.57 -0.25 -5.08
N ILE A 46 -15.59 -1.09 -4.72
CA ILE A 46 -14.23 -0.62 -4.44
C ILE A 46 -13.56 -0.11 -5.71
N SER A 47 -13.74 -0.79 -6.86
CA SER A 47 -13.21 -0.32 -8.14
C SER A 47 -13.77 1.04 -8.53
N GLU A 48 -15.09 1.27 -8.33
CA GLU A 48 -15.71 2.57 -8.53
C GLU A 48 -15.13 3.65 -7.61
N LEU A 49 -14.93 3.34 -6.33
CA LEU A 49 -14.32 4.25 -5.36
C LEU A 49 -12.89 4.65 -5.76
N LEU A 50 -12.15 3.73 -6.38
CA LEU A 50 -10.78 3.95 -6.87
C LEU A 50 -10.72 4.52 -8.30
N TYR A 51 -11.86 4.83 -8.91
CA TYR A 51 -11.96 5.35 -10.29
C TYR A 51 -11.25 4.47 -11.32
N THR A 52 -11.30 3.15 -11.13
CA THR A 52 -10.68 2.17 -12.04
C THR A 52 -11.71 1.26 -12.68
N LYS A 53 -11.37 0.73 -13.86
CA LYS A 53 -12.11 -0.33 -14.55
C LYS A 53 -11.46 -1.71 -14.38
N ASN A 54 -10.32 -1.76 -13.71
CA ASN A 54 -9.65 -3.00 -13.39
C ASN A 54 -10.39 -3.73 -12.28
N GLU A 55 -10.29 -5.05 -12.28
CA GLU A 55 -10.84 -5.86 -11.19
C GLU A 55 -10.10 -5.58 -9.88
N THR A 56 -10.87 -5.38 -8.83
CA THR A 56 -10.36 -5.31 -7.46
C THR A 56 -10.44 -6.70 -6.84
N LEU A 57 -9.40 -7.08 -6.13
CA LEU A 57 -9.35 -8.30 -5.33
C LEU A 57 -9.18 -7.93 -3.86
N ILE A 58 -9.99 -8.55 -3.00
CA ILE A 58 -9.85 -8.41 -1.55
C ILE A 58 -9.04 -9.59 -1.04
N LEU A 59 -7.82 -9.31 -0.55
CA LEU A 59 -6.95 -10.32 0.02
C LEU A 59 -7.26 -10.48 1.52
N ASP A 60 -7.25 -11.72 2.00
CA ASP A 60 -7.42 -12.02 3.43
C ASP A 60 -6.09 -11.83 4.15
N GLY A 61 -5.83 -10.60 4.60
CA GLY A 61 -4.61 -10.23 5.30
C GLY A 61 -4.54 -8.75 5.64
N GLU A 62 -3.41 -8.37 6.21
CA GLU A 62 -3.09 -6.96 6.47
C GLU A 62 -2.62 -6.24 5.19
N GLY A 63 -2.60 -4.89 5.23
CA GLY A 63 -2.16 -4.08 4.09
C GLY A 63 -0.78 -4.44 3.54
N ILE A 64 0.11 -4.98 4.38
CA ILE A 64 1.43 -5.43 3.96
C ILE A 64 1.38 -6.60 2.96
N LEU A 65 0.36 -7.47 3.06
CA LEU A 65 0.13 -8.54 2.08
C LEU A 65 -0.16 -7.96 0.69
N GLY A 66 -0.94 -6.86 0.63
CA GLY A 66 -1.19 -6.16 -0.63
C GLY A 66 0.07 -5.53 -1.22
N LEU A 67 0.94 -4.95 -0.39
CA LEU A 67 2.22 -4.40 -0.83
C LEU A 67 3.15 -5.50 -1.37
N GLU A 68 3.24 -6.62 -0.67
CA GLU A 68 4.03 -7.78 -1.10
C GLU A 68 3.48 -8.37 -2.41
N ALA A 69 2.17 -8.55 -2.52
CA ALA A 69 1.51 -9.05 -3.72
C ALA A 69 1.77 -8.15 -4.94
N ALA A 70 1.71 -6.83 -4.76
CA ALA A 70 2.04 -5.86 -5.81
C ALA A 70 3.52 -5.97 -6.22
N CYS A 71 4.43 -6.03 -5.24
CA CYS A 71 5.86 -6.20 -5.51
C CYS A 71 6.14 -7.50 -6.26
N ALA A 72 5.58 -8.63 -5.79
CA ALA A 72 5.74 -9.94 -6.43
C ALA A 72 5.23 -9.97 -7.87
N THR A 73 4.17 -9.22 -8.16
CA THR A 73 3.58 -9.15 -9.50
C THR A 73 4.40 -8.30 -10.46
N LEU A 74 5.02 -7.23 -9.95
CA LEU A 74 5.70 -6.22 -10.76
C LEU A 74 7.21 -6.47 -10.93
N THR A 75 7.82 -7.32 -10.06
CA THR A 75 9.27 -7.50 -9.99
C THR A 75 9.72 -8.81 -10.60
N GLU A 76 10.64 -8.72 -11.54
CA GLU A 76 11.41 -9.85 -12.06
C GLU A 76 12.87 -9.75 -11.60
N LYS A 77 13.59 -10.86 -11.75
CA LYS A 77 15.00 -10.90 -11.37
C LYS A 77 15.85 -9.89 -12.15
N GLY A 78 16.51 -9.01 -11.42
CA GLY A 78 17.38 -7.97 -11.95
C GLY A 78 16.65 -6.67 -12.32
N ASP A 79 15.35 -6.57 -12.13
CA ASP A 79 14.62 -5.31 -12.30
C ASP A 79 15.10 -4.27 -11.28
N ARG A 80 15.43 -3.09 -11.75
CA ARG A 80 15.76 -1.95 -10.89
C ARG A 80 14.47 -1.27 -10.46
N VAL A 81 14.33 -1.06 -9.16
CA VAL A 81 13.13 -0.45 -8.57
C VAL A 81 13.54 0.77 -7.75
N LEU A 82 13.00 1.93 -8.09
CA LEU A 82 13.20 3.14 -7.29
C LEU A 82 12.33 3.08 -6.04
N VAL A 83 12.96 3.10 -4.87
CA VAL A 83 12.27 3.07 -3.58
C VAL A 83 12.43 4.42 -2.89
N MET A 84 11.33 5.16 -2.79
CA MET A 84 11.28 6.46 -2.15
C MET A 84 11.30 6.29 -0.63
N ASP A 85 12.42 6.66 0.01
CA ASP A 85 12.68 6.45 1.43
C ASP A 85 12.68 7.77 2.22
N ASN A 86 11.55 8.07 2.86
CA ASN A 86 11.45 9.08 3.90
C ASN A 86 10.62 8.59 5.10
N GLY A 87 10.65 7.27 5.35
CA GLY A 87 9.96 6.64 6.46
C GLY A 87 10.17 5.12 6.48
N GLU A 88 9.69 4.49 7.53
CA GLU A 88 9.88 3.06 7.77
C GLU A 88 9.23 2.20 6.67
N TYR A 89 8.03 2.56 6.23
CA TYR A 89 7.34 1.78 5.20
C TYR A 89 7.92 1.99 3.81
N GLY A 90 8.39 3.22 3.51
CA GLY A 90 9.10 3.49 2.26
C GLY A 90 10.35 2.61 2.16
N LYS A 91 11.24 2.74 3.13
CA LYS A 91 12.46 1.94 3.21
C LYS A 91 12.20 0.44 3.24
N GLY A 92 11.18 0.00 3.99
CA GLY A 92 10.83 -1.41 4.14
C GLY A 92 10.46 -2.10 2.82
N PHE A 93 9.94 -1.37 1.85
CA PHE A 93 9.59 -1.91 0.54
C PHE A 93 10.80 -2.49 -0.22
N ALA A 94 12.01 -1.96 0.02
CA ALA A 94 13.24 -2.49 -0.56
C ALA A 94 13.49 -3.97 -0.21
N GLY A 95 13.02 -4.41 0.97
CA GLY A 95 13.08 -5.81 1.37
C GLY A 95 12.28 -6.73 0.46
N PHE A 96 11.08 -6.32 0.06
CA PHE A 96 10.26 -7.10 -0.90
C PHE A 96 10.92 -7.14 -2.27
N VAL A 97 11.42 -6.02 -2.78
CA VAL A 97 12.13 -5.97 -4.07
C VAL A 97 13.28 -6.99 -4.08
N THR A 98 14.09 -6.99 -3.03
CA THR A 98 15.22 -7.95 -2.89
C THR A 98 14.72 -9.40 -2.80
N MET A 99 13.64 -9.64 -2.08
CA MET A 99 13.05 -10.99 -1.90
C MET A 99 12.62 -11.59 -3.24
N TYR A 100 12.07 -10.77 -4.13
CA TYR A 100 11.63 -11.20 -5.47
C TYR A 100 12.71 -11.07 -6.55
N GLY A 101 13.96 -10.81 -6.14
CA GLY A 101 15.14 -10.83 -7.01
C GLY A 101 15.40 -9.55 -7.77
N GLY A 102 14.69 -8.47 -7.48
CA GLY A 102 14.96 -7.14 -8.00
C GLY A 102 16.10 -6.43 -7.26
N GLU A 103 16.50 -5.30 -7.80
CA GLU A 103 17.55 -4.42 -7.29
C GLU A 103 16.92 -3.12 -6.80
N PRO A 104 16.71 -2.93 -5.47
CA PRO A 104 16.15 -1.70 -4.95
C PRO A 104 17.17 -0.58 -4.99
N VAL A 105 16.78 0.56 -5.53
CA VAL A 105 17.55 1.80 -5.51
C VAL A 105 16.85 2.78 -4.58
N LEU A 106 17.48 3.08 -3.43
CA LEU A 106 16.91 3.96 -2.43
C LEU A 106 17.16 5.43 -2.78
N TYR A 107 16.08 6.19 -2.93
CA TYR A 107 16.13 7.65 -2.92
C TYR A 107 15.69 8.14 -1.55
N SER A 108 16.67 8.42 -0.67
CA SER A 108 16.45 8.68 0.75
C SER A 108 16.52 10.16 1.09
N THR A 109 15.64 10.59 2.01
CA THR A 109 15.73 11.88 2.69
C THR A 109 15.55 11.69 4.20
N ASP A 110 15.81 12.74 4.97
CA ASP A 110 15.54 12.71 6.42
C ASP A 110 14.04 12.51 6.66
N TYR A 111 13.67 11.60 7.57
CA TYR A 111 12.27 11.24 7.91
C TYR A 111 11.42 12.41 8.42
N ARG A 112 12.03 13.54 8.73
CA ARG A 112 11.35 14.79 9.10
C ARG A 112 11.06 15.71 7.92
N ASN A 113 11.51 15.34 6.73
CA ASN A 113 11.41 16.18 5.53
C ASN A 113 10.60 15.48 4.44
N ALA A 114 9.73 16.25 3.79
CA ALA A 114 9.14 15.82 2.53
C ALA A 114 10.21 15.75 1.43
N PHE A 115 9.94 14.98 0.38
CA PHE A 115 10.79 14.96 -0.79
C PHE A 115 10.79 16.33 -1.49
N ASP A 116 11.97 16.82 -1.84
CA ASP A 116 12.14 18.00 -2.68
C ASP A 116 11.89 17.61 -4.14
N VAL A 117 10.84 18.18 -4.72
CA VAL A 117 10.40 17.89 -6.10
C VAL A 117 11.51 18.18 -7.10
N LYS A 118 12.19 19.33 -6.95
CA LYS A 118 13.24 19.74 -7.87
C LYS A 118 14.48 18.85 -7.76
N ALA A 119 14.86 18.48 -6.54
CA ALA A 119 15.97 17.55 -6.33
C ALA A 119 15.66 16.15 -6.89
N LEU A 120 14.40 15.71 -6.84
CA LEU A 120 13.98 14.47 -7.47
C LEU A 120 14.04 14.56 -9.00
N GLU A 121 13.59 15.65 -9.61
CA GLU A 121 13.73 15.88 -11.05
C GLU A 121 15.20 15.80 -11.49
N GLU A 122 16.08 16.52 -10.80
CA GLU A 122 17.53 16.50 -11.10
C GLU A 122 18.17 15.12 -10.91
N TYR A 123 17.62 14.30 -10.01
CA TYR A 123 18.05 12.92 -9.81
C TYR A 123 17.61 12.04 -10.98
N LEU A 124 16.34 12.14 -11.37
CA LEU A 124 15.76 11.35 -12.46
C LEU A 124 16.31 11.71 -13.83
N GLU A 125 16.77 12.95 -14.04
CA GLU A 125 17.51 13.33 -15.25
C GLU A 125 18.82 12.55 -15.42
N LYS A 126 19.42 12.09 -14.32
CA LYS A 126 20.69 11.34 -14.32
C LYS A 126 20.51 9.84 -14.34
N ASP A 127 19.46 9.36 -13.67
CA ASP A 127 19.14 7.93 -13.57
C ASP A 127 17.62 7.75 -13.52
N HIS A 128 17.05 7.24 -14.60
CA HIS A 128 15.63 6.98 -14.78
C HIS A 128 15.35 5.56 -15.29
N ASP A 129 16.36 4.71 -15.31
CA ASP A 129 16.22 3.32 -15.75
C ASP A 129 15.69 2.44 -14.62
N PHE A 130 14.40 2.61 -14.33
CA PHE A 130 13.68 1.85 -13.32
C PHE A 130 12.45 1.17 -13.92
N LYS A 131 12.17 -0.06 -13.50
CA LYS A 131 10.97 -0.80 -13.89
C LYS A 131 9.71 -0.10 -13.35
N TYR A 132 9.78 0.34 -12.11
CA TYR A 132 8.75 1.12 -11.43
C TYR A 132 9.34 1.85 -10.22
N ALA A 133 8.55 2.74 -9.65
CA ALA A 133 8.86 3.41 -8.38
C ALA A 133 7.84 3.05 -7.30
N ALA A 134 8.32 2.89 -6.06
CA ALA A 134 7.50 2.70 -4.88
C ALA A 134 7.54 3.94 -4.00
N LEU A 135 6.39 4.55 -3.76
CA LEU A 135 6.22 5.74 -2.92
C LEU A 135 5.12 5.50 -1.89
N VAL A 136 5.42 5.74 -0.62
CA VAL A 136 4.42 5.73 0.45
C VAL A 136 3.74 7.09 0.53
N HIS A 137 2.40 7.12 0.39
CA HIS A 137 1.63 8.35 0.50
C HIS A 137 1.65 8.90 1.94
N CYS A 138 1.37 8.04 2.93
CA CYS A 138 1.39 8.40 4.34
C CYS A 138 2.18 7.37 5.14
N ASP A 139 3.34 7.74 5.63
CA ASP A 139 4.15 6.89 6.49
C ASP A 139 3.72 7.08 7.95
N THR A 140 2.98 6.12 8.48
CA THR A 140 2.37 6.19 9.80
C THR A 140 3.40 6.37 10.93
N PRO A 141 4.56 5.66 10.96
CA PRO A 141 5.54 5.80 12.02
C PRO A 141 6.17 7.20 12.09
N SER A 142 6.46 7.81 10.97
CA SER A 142 7.05 9.16 10.93
C SER A 142 5.99 10.27 10.94
N GLY A 143 4.74 9.96 10.58
CA GLY A 143 3.67 10.94 10.37
C GLY A 143 3.83 11.75 9.08
N MET A 144 4.71 11.32 8.17
CA MET A 144 4.98 12.00 6.92
C MET A 144 3.85 11.75 5.91
N LEU A 145 3.31 12.83 5.35
CA LEU A 145 2.38 12.79 4.23
C LEU A 145 3.10 13.32 2.98
N ASN A 146 3.31 12.45 2.01
CA ASN A 146 3.94 12.82 0.75
C ASN A 146 2.93 13.38 -0.25
N ASP A 147 3.29 14.45 -0.95
CA ASP A 147 2.46 15.07 -1.98
C ASP A 147 2.54 14.25 -3.28
N VAL A 148 1.74 13.20 -3.35
CA VAL A 148 1.68 12.30 -4.52
C VAL A 148 1.27 13.02 -5.79
N SER A 149 0.53 14.14 -5.68
CA SER A 149 0.10 14.92 -6.85
C SER A 149 1.28 15.60 -7.57
N LYS A 150 2.36 15.86 -6.84
CA LYS A 150 3.59 16.43 -7.39
C LYS A 150 4.66 15.38 -7.69
N LEU A 151 4.73 14.33 -6.89
CA LEU A 151 5.79 13.31 -7.01
C LEU A 151 5.47 12.28 -8.09
N CYS A 152 4.24 11.73 -8.12
CA CYS A 152 3.90 10.69 -9.08
C CYS A 152 4.02 11.08 -10.57
N PRO A 153 3.78 12.34 -10.98
CA PRO A 153 4.01 12.72 -12.37
C PRO A 153 5.48 12.71 -12.81
N LEU A 154 6.42 12.67 -11.86
CA LEU A 154 7.87 12.60 -12.14
C LEU A 154 8.37 11.17 -12.24
N LEU A 155 7.73 10.25 -11.49
CA LEU A 155 8.07 8.83 -11.39
C LEU A 155 7.48 8.01 -12.53
#